data_c4b8bc6a9924aaec8407ca4fd823dbdd
#
_entry.id   c4b8bc6a9924aaec8407ca4fd823dbdd
#
_cell.length_a   1.000
_cell.length_b   1.000
_cell.length_c   1.000
_cell.angle_alpha   90.00
_cell.angle_beta   90.00
_cell.angle_gamma   90.00
#
_symmetry.space_group_name_H-M   'P 1'
#
loop_
_entity.id
_entity.type
_entity.pdbx_description
1 polymer ?
#
loop_
_entity_poly.entity_id
_entity_poly.type
_entity_poly.pdbx_seq_one_letter_code
_entity_poly.pdbx_strand_id
1 'polypeptide(L)'
;MTMLSDQNNTNCNFDEQAKIMLDRFISQLNTPGGKDDPDDSSADLKYTRALQRNRLLKKGVTMSVDYRQNYDKMIKGIAWKMDKDARYVTRIPFHAVKAKIGYSIGGKQKKKIYEKQNLYAYTMWLKGQTDADYVCPHCGAATRVSKLTDGCEFCGTRFLLHELFPKITSFYTLKSITYILRNIAPFVAAGIVLAPISSFIFNYSSVTNAFQSGNIPEIIAWLFMLLVSAGAGAVLGYVLFAASALGLMLWRVITSLPVLVKFIKIKRNLPGFMKSIEPDFFLDYFIVKLMNLTSTMVFSENYDDLTVYAGEPMQNTFGNIIDLRWSGIFKLNQYYMKDGLVYMDVTMYMDDVHCKGKRIFGKKDKFRLLLCKNVSAGNDYGFTIHAVSCPACGASFDASRIRHCPNCSTEYNLVNRDWVVMKFEKV
;
A
#
# COMPACT_ATOMS: atom_id res chain seq x y z
N MET A 1 -13.90 -34.46 -27.70
CA MET A 1 -14.37 -34.39 -26.33
C MET A 1 -13.17 -34.44 -25.37
N THR A 2 -12.23 -33.47 -25.42
CA THR A 2 -10.99 -33.47 -24.59
C THR A 2 -10.34 -32.07 -24.54
N MET A 3 -11.14 -31.01 -24.37
CA MET A 3 -10.61 -29.64 -24.24
C MET A 3 -11.18 -28.84 -23.05
N LEU A 4 -11.84 -29.49 -22.09
CA LEU A 4 -12.45 -28.79 -20.93
C LEU A 4 -11.72 -29.04 -19.60
N SER A 5 -10.62 -29.82 -19.57
CA SER A 5 -9.90 -30.14 -18.32
C SER A 5 -8.73 -29.19 -18.00
N ASP A 6 -8.25 -28.41 -18.96
CA ASP A 6 -7.03 -27.60 -18.73
C ASP A 6 -7.30 -26.21 -18.12
N GLN A 7 -8.53 -25.67 -18.20
CA GLN A 7 -8.83 -24.34 -17.65
C GLN A 7 -8.86 -24.31 -16.12
N ASN A 8 -9.23 -25.40 -15.45
CA ASN A 8 -9.26 -25.45 -13.98
C ASN A 8 -7.86 -25.63 -13.36
N ASN A 9 -6.91 -26.20 -14.09
CA ASN A 9 -5.56 -26.42 -13.59
C ASN A 9 -4.69 -25.15 -13.68
N THR A 10 -4.97 -24.25 -14.64
CA THR A 10 -4.27 -22.98 -14.79
C THR A 10 -4.62 -21.97 -13.68
N ASN A 11 -5.87 -21.95 -13.20
CA ASN A 11 -6.30 -21.02 -12.15
C ASN A 11 -5.68 -21.31 -10.77
N CYS A 12 -5.42 -22.56 -10.45
CA CYS A 12 -4.74 -22.95 -9.21
C CYS A 12 -3.27 -22.51 -9.21
N ASN A 13 -2.64 -22.45 -10.37
CA ASN A 13 -1.25 -22.06 -10.53
C ASN A 13 -1.02 -20.54 -10.28
N PHE A 14 -1.89 -19.65 -10.77
CA PHE A 14 -1.73 -18.20 -10.58
C PHE A 14 -1.84 -17.77 -9.12
N ASP A 15 -2.72 -18.39 -8.33
CA ASP A 15 -2.87 -18.07 -6.92
C ASP A 15 -1.61 -18.43 -6.12
N GLU A 16 -1.02 -19.59 -6.39
CA GLU A 16 0.20 -20.02 -5.72
C GLU A 16 1.40 -19.21 -6.20
N GLN A 17 1.51 -18.94 -7.49
CA GLN A 17 2.54 -18.05 -8.05
C GLN A 17 2.46 -16.65 -7.43
N ALA A 18 1.26 -16.09 -7.24
CA ALA A 18 1.07 -14.78 -6.60
C ALA A 18 1.61 -14.75 -5.17
N LYS A 19 1.37 -15.82 -4.39
CA LYS A 19 1.89 -15.92 -3.02
C LYS A 19 3.42 -16.04 -3.01
N ILE A 20 3.99 -16.85 -3.91
CA ILE A 20 5.45 -17.00 -4.04
C ILE A 20 6.09 -15.67 -4.44
N MET A 21 5.50 -14.94 -5.39
CA MET A 21 5.97 -13.60 -5.77
C MET A 21 5.92 -12.62 -4.59
N LEU A 22 4.83 -12.63 -3.81
CA LEU A 22 4.73 -11.79 -2.63
C LEU A 22 5.80 -12.13 -1.58
N ASP A 23 6.06 -13.39 -1.32
CA ASP A 23 7.08 -13.83 -0.35
C ASP A 23 8.49 -13.40 -0.82
N ARG A 24 8.81 -13.57 -2.11
CA ARG A 24 10.05 -13.10 -2.71
C ARG A 24 10.18 -11.58 -2.60
N PHE A 25 9.12 -10.86 -2.94
CA PHE A 25 9.07 -9.41 -2.85
C PHE A 25 9.34 -8.91 -1.43
N ILE A 26 8.69 -9.51 -0.42
CA ILE A 26 8.92 -9.19 1.00
C ILE A 26 10.38 -9.46 1.39
N SER A 27 10.94 -10.58 0.94
CA SER A 27 12.33 -10.94 1.21
C SER A 27 13.30 -9.90 0.64
N GLN A 28 13.08 -9.47 -0.60
CA GLN A 28 13.91 -8.45 -1.25
C GLN A 28 13.77 -7.06 -0.60
N LEU A 29 12.55 -6.70 -0.16
CA LEU A 29 12.33 -5.47 0.61
C LEU A 29 13.09 -5.44 1.95
N ASN A 30 13.30 -6.61 2.56
CA ASN A 30 13.98 -6.76 3.84
C ASN A 30 15.49 -6.80 3.74
N THR A 31 16.06 -6.88 2.52
CA THR A 31 17.51 -6.96 2.33
C THR A 31 18.18 -5.67 2.80
N PRO A 32 19.08 -5.70 3.79
CA PRO A 32 19.75 -4.52 4.29
C PRO A 32 20.61 -3.87 3.19
N GLY A 33 20.43 -2.58 2.97
CA GLY A 33 21.19 -1.82 1.97
C GLY A 33 20.80 -2.13 0.52
N GLY A 34 19.72 -2.84 0.28
CA GLY A 34 19.18 -3.09 -1.05
C GLY A 34 18.97 -1.77 -1.79
N LYS A 35 19.89 -1.43 -2.68
CA LYS A 35 19.80 -0.25 -3.55
C LYS A 35 18.79 -0.45 -4.66
N ASP A 36 18.52 -1.71 -4.99
CA ASP A 36 17.70 -2.10 -6.11
C ASP A 36 16.28 -2.44 -5.68
N ASP A 37 15.35 -2.16 -6.55
CA ASP A 37 13.96 -2.57 -6.36
C ASP A 37 13.83 -4.05 -6.63
N PRO A 38 12.86 -4.73 -5.99
CA PRO A 38 12.60 -6.13 -6.29
C PRO A 38 12.41 -6.36 -7.79
N ASP A 39 13.03 -7.42 -8.31
CA ASP A 39 13.05 -7.74 -9.75
C ASP A 39 11.66 -7.84 -10.36
N ASP A 40 10.73 -8.39 -9.58
CA ASP A 40 9.33 -8.56 -9.98
C ASP A 40 8.52 -7.24 -9.96
N SER A 41 9.14 -6.09 -9.61
CA SER A 41 8.45 -4.79 -9.57
C SER A 41 8.26 -4.20 -10.97
N SER A 42 7.11 -3.58 -11.20
CA SER A 42 6.84 -2.81 -12.42
C SER A 42 7.73 -1.57 -12.53
N ALA A 43 7.90 -1.04 -13.76
CA ALA A 43 8.66 0.18 -13.99
C ALA A 43 8.06 1.36 -13.23
N ASP A 44 6.72 1.50 -13.21
CA ASP A 44 6.02 2.54 -12.45
C ASP A 44 6.30 2.44 -10.95
N LEU A 45 6.30 1.22 -10.40
CA LEU A 45 6.63 1.00 -8.99
C LEU A 45 8.11 1.33 -8.68
N LYS A 46 9.02 0.88 -9.55
CA LYS A 46 10.46 1.20 -9.45
C LYS A 46 10.69 2.71 -9.50
N TYR A 47 10.00 3.40 -10.41
CA TYR A 47 10.10 4.85 -10.56
C TYR A 47 9.65 5.61 -9.32
N THR A 48 8.45 5.33 -8.81
CA THR A 48 7.94 6.00 -7.60
C THR A 48 8.85 5.77 -6.39
N ARG A 49 9.40 4.56 -6.25
CA ARG A 49 10.39 4.24 -5.20
C ARG A 49 11.72 4.95 -5.42
N ALA A 50 12.17 5.10 -6.66
CA ALA A 50 13.39 5.87 -6.98
C ALA A 50 13.21 7.35 -6.60
N LEU A 51 12.06 7.95 -6.89
CA LEU A 51 11.74 9.32 -6.46
C LEU A 51 11.79 9.46 -4.92
N GLN A 52 11.21 8.50 -4.20
CA GLN A 52 11.26 8.47 -2.74
C GLN A 52 12.70 8.34 -2.22
N ARG A 53 13.50 7.43 -2.79
CA ARG A 53 14.92 7.26 -2.42
C ARG A 53 15.71 8.55 -2.63
N ASN A 54 15.52 9.21 -3.77
CA ASN A 54 16.18 10.48 -4.05
C ASN A 54 15.81 11.55 -3.01
N ARG A 55 14.53 11.60 -2.60
CA ARG A 55 14.09 12.51 -1.54
C ARG A 55 14.75 12.19 -0.20
N LEU A 56 14.84 10.92 0.18
CA LEU A 56 15.53 10.48 1.39
C LEU A 56 17.00 10.85 1.37
N LEU A 57 17.70 10.62 0.25
CA LEU A 57 19.11 10.99 0.07
C LEU A 57 19.33 12.50 0.21
N LYS A 58 18.51 13.33 -0.45
CA LYS A 58 18.58 14.80 -0.34
C LYS A 58 18.37 15.31 1.09
N LYS A 59 17.57 14.60 1.89
CA LYS A 59 17.33 14.93 3.31
C LYS A 59 18.36 14.31 4.26
N GLY A 60 19.33 13.54 3.76
CA GLY A 60 20.29 12.82 4.60
C GLY A 60 19.64 11.79 5.51
N VAL A 61 18.49 11.24 5.09
CA VAL A 61 17.72 10.25 5.86
C VAL A 61 17.98 8.86 5.30
N THR A 62 18.32 7.93 6.19
CA THR A 62 18.37 6.50 5.87
C THR A 62 17.09 5.84 6.36
N MET A 63 16.39 5.13 5.49
CA MET A 63 15.21 4.32 5.81
C MET A 63 15.59 2.85 5.85
N SER A 64 15.20 2.16 6.90
CA SER A 64 15.32 0.71 7.04
C SER A 64 13.92 0.09 7.14
N VAL A 65 13.70 -0.99 6.42
CA VAL A 65 12.42 -1.72 6.40
C VAL A 65 12.71 -3.16 6.79
N ASP A 66 11.88 -3.71 7.69
CA ASP A 66 11.94 -5.10 8.13
C ASP A 66 10.49 -5.60 8.28
N TYR A 67 10.01 -6.34 7.30
CA TYR A 67 8.70 -6.99 7.29
C TYR A 67 8.85 -8.45 7.72
N ARG A 68 8.76 -8.71 9.02
CA ARG A 68 8.81 -10.09 9.53
C ARG A 68 7.45 -10.75 9.40
N GLN A 69 7.46 -11.96 8.91
CA GLN A 69 6.25 -12.79 8.90
C GLN A 69 5.72 -12.96 10.32
N ASN A 70 4.41 -12.82 10.48
CA ASN A 70 3.79 -13.00 11.79
C ASN A 70 3.52 -14.49 12.02
N TYR A 71 4.48 -15.22 12.57
CA TYR A 71 4.39 -16.66 12.82
C TYR A 71 3.25 -17.05 13.77
N ASP A 72 2.77 -16.14 14.62
CA ASP A 72 1.66 -16.42 15.55
C ASP A 72 0.31 -16.64 14.83
N LYS A 73 0.18 -16.15 13.59
CA LYS A 73 -0.94 -16.41 12.69
C LYS A 73 -0.43 -16.25 11.26
N MET A 74 -0.02 -17.35 10.64
CA MET A 74 0.30 -17.36 9.20
C MET A 74 -1.00 -17.17 8.40
N ILE A 75 -1.49 -15.93 8.32
CA ILE A 75 -2.59 -15.59 7.44
C ILE A 75 -1.96 -15.10 6.14
N LYS A 76 -1.86 -16.02 5.17
CA LYS A 76 -1.58 -15.76 3.77
C LYS A 76 -2.84 -16.07 2.99
N GLY A 77 -3.12 -15.29 1.96
CA GLY A 77 -4.27 -15.58 1.11
C GLY A 77 -4.29 -14.70 -0.13
N ILE A 78 -5.30 -14.91 -0.92
CA ILE A 78 -5.65 -14.04 -2.05
C ILE A 78 -6.83 -13.20 -1.62
N ALA A 79 -6.62 -11.89 -1.51
CA ALA A 79 -7.68 -10.94 -1.13
C ALA A 79 -8.64 -10.68 -2.30
N TRP A 80 -8.12 -10.75 -3.53
CA TRP A 80 -8.90 -10.48 -4.74
C TRP A 80 -8.34 -11.19 -5.96
N LYS A 81 -9.26 -11.58 -6.88
CA LYS A 81 -8.96 -12.24 -8.16
C LYS A 81 -9.71 -11.54 -9.27
N MET A 82 -9.04 -11.30 -10.41
CA MET A 82 -9.66 -10.83 -11.62
C MET A 82 -9.16 -11.65 -12.81
N ASP A 83 -10.06 -12.40 -13.42
CA ASP A 83 -9.81 -13.23 -14.60
C ASP A 83 -10.67 -12.81 -15.81
N LYS A 84 -11.55 -11.80 -15.61
CA LYS A 84 -12.53 -11.35 -16.62
C LYS A 84 -11.91 -10.49 -17.73
N ASP A 85 -10.73 -9.92 -17.49
CA ASP A 85 -10.01 -9.21 -18.52
C ASP A 85 -9.58 -10.16 -19.64
N ALA A 86 -9.72 -9.73 -20.90
CA ALA A 86 -9.30 -10.53 -22.04
C ALA A 86 -7.79 -10.78 -22.10
N ARG A 87 -7.00 -9.83 -21.63
CA ARG A 87 -5.52 -9.83 -21.74
C ARG A 87 -4.81 -10.26 -20.47
N TYR A 88 -5.31 -9.85 -19.29
CA TYR A 88 -4.56 -9.94 -18.05
C TYR A 88 -5.26 -10.81 -16.99
N VAL A 89 -4.47 -11.44 -16.16
CA VAL A 89 -4.89 -12.09 -14.92
C VAL A 89 -4.31 -11.29 -13.76
N THR A 90 -5.14 -10.88 -12.81
CA THR A 90 -4.71 -10.13 -11.63
C THR A 90 -5.01 -10.90 -10.36
N ARG A 91 -4.05 -10.93 -9.44
CA ARG A 91 -4.20 -11.44 -8.08
C ARG A 91 -3.74 -10.40 -7.08
N ILE A 92 -4.41 -10.33 -5.94
CA ILE A 92 -3.96 -9.51 -4.81
C ILE A 92 -3.66 -10.46 -3.65
N PRO A 93 -2.46 -11.06 -3.62
CA PRO A 93 -2.02 -11.81 -2.46
C PRO A 93 -1.80 -10.88 -1.28
N PHE A 94 -2.00 -11.40 -0.08
CA PHE A 94 -1.69 -10.69 1.15
C PHE A 94 -0.99 -11.58 2.17
N HIS A 95 -0.18 -10.92 2.99
CA HIS A 95 0.54 -11.58 4.08
C HIS A 95 0.49 -10.71 5.34
N ALA A 96 0.15 -11.33 6.49
CA ALA A 96 0.22 -10.67 7.78
C ALA A 96 1.68 -10.53 8.22
N VAL A 97 2.14 -9.29 8.39
CA VAL A 97 3.53 -8.97 8.73
C VAL A 97 3.63 -8.11 10.00
N LYS A 98 4.74 -8.27 10.71
CA LYS A 98 5.20 -7.32 11.73
C LYS A 98 6.14 -6.34 11.03
N ALA A 99 5.65 -5.13 10.73
CA ALA A 99 6.44 -4.10 10.08
C ALA A 99 7.27 -3.34 11.12
N LYS A 100 8.57 -3.26 10.88
CA LYS A 100 9.51 -2.41 11.61
C LYS A 100 10.19 -1.48 10.62
N ILE A 101 9.78 -0.22 10.63
CA ILE A 101 10.32 0.79 9.74
C ILE A 101 11.09 1.82 10.57
N GLY A 102 12.38 1.97 10.28
CA GLY A 102 13.29 2.88 10.97
C GLY A 102 13.73 4.02 10.06
N TYR A 103 13.83 5.22 10.63
CA TYR A 103 14.37 6.41 9.95
C TYR A 103 15.50 6.97 10.78
N SER A 104 16.68 7.15 10.17
CA SER A 104 17.91 7.62 10.82
C SER A 104 18.49 8.83 10.09
N ILE A 105 19.14 9.73 10.83
CA ILE A 105 19.90 10.87 10.31
C ILE A 105 21.29 10.79 10.93
N GLY A 106 22.33 10.76 10.10
CA GLY A 106 23.72 10.67 10.57
C GLY A 106 23.96 9.44 11.47
N GLY A 107 23.40 8.30 11.12
CA GLY A 107 23.49 7.04 11.88
C GLY A 107 22.63 6.98 13.15
N LYS A 108 22.04 8.11 13.60
CA LYS A 108 21.18 8.15 14.80
C LYS A 108 19.72 7.92 14.44
N GLN A 109 19.09 6.89 15.02
CA GLN A 109 17.68 6.61 14.83
C GLN A 109 16.82 7.75 15.37
N LYS A 110 15.95 8.33 14.53
CA LYS A 110 15.06 9.46 14.86
C LYS A 110 13.61 9.04 15.02
N LYS A 111 13.17 8.06 14.22
CA LYS A 111 11.81 7.53 14.31
C LYS A 111 11.81 6.04 14.02
N LYS A 112 10.96 5.33 14.74
CA LYS A 112 10.68 3.91 14.53
C LYS A 112 9.18 3.69 14.52
N ILE A 113 8.71 2.96 13.54
CA ILE A 113 7.32 2.54 13.42
C ILE A 113 7.30 1.03 13.64
N TYR A 114 6.47 0.58 14.56
CA TYR A 114 6.30 -0.83 14.89
C TYR A 114 4.82 -1.17 14.82
N GLU A 115 4.41 -1.84 13.77
CA GLU A 115 2.99 -2.09 13.53
C GLU A 115 2.76 -3.50 13.00
N LYS A 116 1.65 -4.12 13.40
CA LYS A 116 1.12 -5.31 12.76
C LYS A 116 0.24 -4.87 11.61
N GLN A 117 0.56 -5.32 10.43
CA GLN A 117 -0.08 -4.92 9.19
C GLN A 117 -0.35 -6.14 8.31
N ASN A 118 -1.30 -6.02 7.41
CA ASN A 118 -1.40 -6.90 6.25
C ASN A 118 -0.74 -6.19 5.08
N LEU A 119 0.25 -6.81 4.48
CA LEU A 119 0.87 -6.34 3.26
C LEU A 119 0.16 -6.98 2.08
N TYR A 120 -0.31 -6.16 1.16
CA TYR A 120 -0.99 -6.52 -0.08
C TYR A 120 -0.12 -6.13 -1.25
N ALA A 121 -0.05 -7.00 -2.27
CA ALA A 121 0.62 -6.67 -3.53
C ALA A 121 -0.34 -6.92 -4.70
N TYR A 122 -0.30 -6.05 -5.69
CA TYR A 122 -1.00 -6.25 -6.96
C TYR A 122 -0.09 -7.00 -7.91
N THR A 123 -0.39 -8.26 -8.16
CA THR A 123 0.35 -9.10 -9.11
C THR A 123 -0.46 -9.25 -10.39
N MET A 124 0.22 -9.12 -11.52
CA MET A 124 -0.40 -9.16 -12.84
C MET A 124 0.37 -10.09 -13.78
N TRP A 125 -0.37 -10.85 -14.58
CA TRP A 125 0.11 -11.73 -15.64
C TRP A 125 -0.56 -11.39 -16.95
N LEU A 126 0.15 -11.56 -18.05
CA LEU A 126 -0.44 -11.53 -19.39
C LEU A 126 -0.91 -12.94 -19.78
N LYS A 127 -2.16 -13.06 -20.21
CA LYS A 127 -2.72 -14.35 -20.65
C LYS A 127 -2.02 -14.83 -21.92
N GLY A 128 -1.66 -16.12 -21.97
CA GLY A 128 -1.11 -16.76 -23.17
C GLY A 128 0.32 -16.37 -23.54
N GLN A 129 1.02 -15.61 -22.70
CA GLN A 129 2.40 -15.26 -22.96
C GLN A 129 3.37 -16.33 -22.46
N THR A 130 3.70 -17.22 -23.36
CA THR A 130 4.99 -17.88 -23.41
C THR A 130 5.75 -17.26 -24.57
N ASP A 131 6.82 -16.51 -24.33
CA ASP A 131 7.86 -16.11 -25.30
C ASP A 131 7.34 -15.83 -26.72
N ALA A 132 6.40 -14.87 -26.86
CA ALA A 132 5.75 -14.52 -28.12
C ALA A 132 6.75 -13.96 -29.14
N ASP A 133 6.50 -14.20 -30.40
CA ASP A 133 7.23 -13.57 -31.50
C ASP A 133 6.94 -12.05 -31.51
N TYR A 134 7.98 -11.26 -31.62
CA TYR A 134 7.93 -9.81 -31.68
C TYR A 134 8.68 -9.30 -32.92
N VAL A 135 8.04 -8.41 -33.66
CA VAL A 135 8.66 -7.76 -34.83
C VAL A 135 9.27 -6.43 -34.39
N CYS A 136 10.58 -6.28 -34.59
CA CYS A 136 11.29 -5.05 -34.28
C CYS A 136 10.71 -3.87 -35.11
N PRO A 137 10.17 -2.82 -34.48
CA PRO A 137 9.57 -1.70 -35.21
C PRO A 137 10.60 -0.86 -35.99
N HIS A 138 11.90 -1.01 -35.68
CA HIS A 138 12.94 -0.25 -36.35
C HIS A 138 13.49 -0.98 -37.59
N CYS A 139 13.79 -2.29 -37.49
CA CYS A 139 14.39 -3.04 -38.60
C CYS A 139 13.49 -4.12 -39.20
N GLY A 140 12.29 -4.34 -38.66
CA GLY A 140 11.37 -5.39 -39.11
C GLY A 140 11.75 -6.82 -38.80
N ALA A 141 12.88 -7.06 -38.13
CA ALA A 141 13.32 -8.40 -37.78
C ALA A 141 12.40 -9.04 -36.73
N ALA A 142 11.96 -10.28 -36.98
CA ALA A 142 11.20 -11.06 -36.03
C ALA A 142 12.15 -11.74 -35.02
N THR A 143 11.83 -11.60 -33.73
CA THR A 143 12.58 -12.23 -32.64
C THR A 143 11.62 -12.56 -31.47
N ARG A 144 12.12 -13.26 -30.46
CA ARG A 144 11.31 -13.57 -29.29
C ARG A 144 11.45 -12.49 -28.24
N VAL A 145 10.35 -12.21 -27.49
CA VAL A 145 10.32 -11.21 -26.42
C VAL A 145 11.42 -11.44 -25.39
N SER A 146 11.73 -12.70 -25.04
CA SER A 146 12.80 -13.06 -24.09
C SER A 146 14.20 -12.62 -24.55
N LYS A 147 14.42 -12.47 -25.83
CA LYS A 147 15.70 -12.07 -26.42
C LYS A 147 15.89 -10.56 -26.57
N LEU A 148 14.82 -9.79 -26.31
CA LEU A 148 14.82 -8.33 -26.49
C LEU A 148 15.20 -7.56 -25.21
N THR A 149 15.53 -8.23 -24.14
CA THR A 149 15.90 -7.60 -22.85
C THR A 149 17.05 -6.62 -22.97
N ASP A 150 18.01 -6.91 -23.84
CA ASP A 150 19.18 -6.07 -24.12
C ASP A 150 19.06 -5.22 -25.39
N GLY A 151 17.94 -5.33 -26.07
CA GLY A 151 17.67 -4.68 -27.36
C GLY A 151 17.55 -5.66 -28.51
N CYS A 152 17.27 -5.16 -29.72
CA CYS A 152 17.17 -5.98 -30.91
C CYS A 152 18.53 -6.58 -31.28
N GLU A 153 18.63 -7.90 -31.36
CA GLU A 153 19.85 -8.62 -31.75
C GLU A 153 20.39 -8.20 -33.15
N PHE A 154 19.51 -7.65 -34.01
CA PHE A 154 19.85 -7.30 -35.41
C PHE A 154 20.29 -5.85 -35.59
N CYS A 155 19.62 -4.90 -34.93
CA CYS A 155 19.90 -3.47 -35.13
C CYS A 155 20.34 -2.75 -33.86
N GLY A 156 20.45 -3.44 -32.74
CA GLY A 156 20.86 -2.87 -31.46
C GLY A 156 19.86 -1.88 -30.85
N THR A 157 18.72 -1.64 -31.49
CA THR A 157 17.69 -0.73 -30.97
C THR A 157 17.17 -1.26 -29.64
N ARG A 158 17.32 -0.49 -28.59
CA ARG A 158 16.76 -0.83 -27.28
C ARG A 158 15.29 -0.48 -27.30
N PHE A 159 14.49 -1.47 -26.97
CA PHE A 159 13.05 -1.30 -26.76
C PHE A 159 12.81 -1.29 -25.27
N LEU A 160 11.99 -0.36 -24.83
CA LEU A 160 11.30 -0.51 -23.58
C LEU A 160 10.10 -1.42 -23.89
N LEU A 161 10.32 -2.72 -23.88
CA LEU A 161 9.26 -3.70 -24.05
C LEU A 161 8.19 -3.46 -23.00
N HIS A 162 6.92 -3.55 -23.41
CA HIS A 162 5.80 -3.70 -22.49
C HIS A 162 6.23 -4.65 -21.40
N GLU A 163 6.12 -4.23 -20.17
CA GLU A 163 6.73 -4.89 -19.02
C GLU A 163 6.55 -6.41 -19.08
N LEU A 164 7.66 -7.12 -19.03
CA LEU A 164 7.65 -8.57 -19.02
C LEU A 164 6.86 -9.05 -17.81
N PHE A 165 5.69 -9.61 -18.01
CA PHE A 165 4.89 -10.21 -16.97
C PHE A 165 5.44 -11.59 -16.57
N PRO A 166 5.28 -12.02 -15.32
CA PRO A 166 4.47 -11.42 -14.24
C PRO A 166 5.16 -10.27 -13.50
N LYS A 167 4.37 -9.29 -13.01
CA LYS A 167 4.86 -8.11 -12.29
C LYS A 167 4.01 -7.75 -11.08
N ILE A 168 4.68 -7.19 -10.07
CA ILE A 168 4.02 -6.49 -8.97
C ILE A 168 3.92 -5.01 -9.36
N THR A 169 2.70 -4.54 -9.60
CA THR A 169 2.46 -3.17 -10.08
C THR A 169 2.34 -2.15 -8.97
N SER A 170 1.96 -2.59 -7.77
CA SER A 170 1.94 -1.78 -6.56
C SER A 170 1.84 -2.65 -5.33
N PHE A 171 2.16 -2.08 -4.17
CA PHE A 171 1.89 -2.71 -2.88
C PHE A 171 1.48 -1.65 -1.86
N TYR A 172 0.75 -2.09 -0.83
CA TYR A 172 0.37 -1.26 0.29
C TYR A 172 0.22 -2.09 1.56
N THR A 173 0.26 -1.41 2.70
CA THR A 173 0.08 -2.05 3.99
C THR A 173 -1.12 -1.44 4.70
N LEU A 174 -1.99 -2.28 5.27
CA LEU A 174 -3.10 -1.85 6.09
C LEU A 174 -2.93 -2.35 7.52
N LYS A 175 -3.20 -1.49 8.50
CA LYS A 175 -3.15 -1.85 9.92
C LYS A 175 -4.14 -2.96 10.23
N SER A 176 -3.68 -4.01 10.89
CA SER A 176 -4.55 -5.09 11.33
C SER A 176 -5.43 -4.63 12.51
N ILE A 177 -6.74 -4.85 12.40
CA ILE A 177 -7.73 -4.52 13.46
C ILE A 177 -7.47 -5.36 14.73
N THR A 178 -6.88 -6.54 14.60
CA THR A 178 -6.61 -7.46 15.70
C THR A 178 -5.63 -6.93 16.77
N TYR A 179 -4.97 -5.80 16.51
CA TYR A 179 -4.04 -5.18 17.47
C TYR A 179 -4.70 -4.69 18.75
N ILE A 180 -5.98 -4.30 18.70
CA ILE A 180 -6.71 -3.74 19.86
C ILE A 180 -6.96 -4.83 20.91
N LEU A 181 -7.22 -6.06 20.48
CA LEU A 181 -7.58 -7.17 21.36
C LEU A 181 -6.38 -7.81 22.10
N ARG A 182 -5.14 -7.39 21.82
CA ARG A 182 -3.93 -8.07 22.34
C ARG A 182 -3.34 -7.45 23.61
N ASN A 183 -3.80 -6.30 24.07
CA ASN A 183 -3.27 -5.64 25.26
C ASN A 183 -4.10 -5.92 26.54
N ILE A 184 -4.56 -7.16 26.67
CA ILE A 184 -5.31 -7.60 27.86
C ILE A 184 -4.41 -7.74 29.10
N ALA A 185 -3.17 -8.19 28.91
CA ALA A 185 -2.26 -8.51 29.99
C ALA A 185 -2.04 -7.37 31.02
N PRO A 186 -1.82 -6.10 30.63
CA PRO A 186 -1.62 -5.04 31.60
C PRO A 186 -2.88 -4.76 32.46
N PHE A 187 -4.08 -4.93 31.90
CA PHE A 187 -5.34 -4.74 32.64
C PHE A 187 -5.56 -5.84 33.66
N VAL A 188 -5.31 -7.09 33.27
CA VAL A 188 -5.41 -8.24 34.19
C VAL A 188 -4.33 -8.15 35.26
N ALA A 189 -3.08 -7.84 34.90
CA ALA A 189 -2.00 -7.65 35.86
C ALA A 189 -2.29 -6.52 36.84
N ALA A 190 -2.80 -5.39 36.37
CA ALA A 190 -3.21 -4.30 37.25
C ALA A 190 -4.32 -4.74 38.23
N GLY A 191 -5.31 -5.51 37.76
CA GLY A 191 -6.36 -6.04 38.61
C GLY A 191 -5.82 -6.99 39.69
N ILE A 192 -4.92 -7.91 39.31
CA ILE A 192 -4.27 -8.86 40.24
C ILE A 192 -3.47 -8.13 41.34
N VAL A 193 -2.87 -6.98 41.04
CA VAL A 193 -2.05 -6.22 41.99
C VAL A 193 -2.91 -5.27 42.82
N LEU A 194 -3.81 -4.52 42.18
CA LEU A 194 -4.56 -3.45 42.86
C LEU A 194 -5.65 -3.99 43.80
N ALA A 195 -6.30 -5.12 43.48
CA ALA A 195 -7.35 -5.65 44.33
C ALA A 195 -6.84 -6.17 45.67
N PRO A 196 -5.76 -6.94 45.78
CA PRO A 196 -5.17 -7.29 47.06
C PRO A 196 -4.69 -6.08 47.88
N ILE A 197 -4.05 -5.10 47.20
CA ILE A 197 -3.61 -3.87 47.88
C ILE A 197 -4.79 -3.13 48.48
N SER A 198 -5.88 -2.94 47.72
CA SER A 198 -7.08 -2.31 48.24
C SER A 198 -7.71 -3.09 49.39
N SER A 199 -7.81 -4.42 49.24
CA SER A 199 -8.30 -5.30 50.32
C SER A 199 -7.46 -5.19 51.61
N PHE A 200 -6.14 -5.12 51.47
CA PHE A 200 -5.22 -4.91 52.59
C PHE A 200 -5.42 -3.53 53.24
N ILE A 201 -5.51 -2.47 52.45
CA ILE A 201 -5.70 -1.09 52.96
C ILE A 201 -7.03 -0.97 53.74
N PHE A 202 -8.13 -1.46 53.16
CA PHE A 202 -9.45 -1.39 53.82
C PHE A 202 -9.56 -2.22 55.11
N ASN A 203 -8.76 -3.26 55.25
CA ASN A 203 -8.81 -4.14 56.42
C ASN A 203 -7.52 -4.07 57.23
N TYR A 204 -6.75 -3.01 57.12
CA TYR A 204 -5.41 -2.88 57.72
C TYR A 204 -5.38 -3.18 59.22
N SER A 205 -6.35 -2.65 59.99
CA SER A 205 -6.42 -2.89 61.45
C SER A 205 -6.68 -4.34 61.81
N SER A 206 -7.56 -5.02 61.06
CA SER A 206 -7.87 -6.45 61.32
C SER A 206 -6.69 -7.33 60.94
N VAL A 207 -6.00 -7.01 59.85
CA VAL A 207 -4.78 -7.75 59.42
C VAL A 207 -3.67 -7.60 60.45
N THR A 208 -3.39 -6.37 60.91
CA THR A 208 -2.35 -6.12 61.90
C THR A 208 -2.65 -6.80 63.26
N ASN A 209 -3.92 -6.79 63.70
CA ASN A 209 -4.31 -7.48 64.92
C ASN A 209 -4.13 -9.00 64.83
N ALA A 210 -4.49 -9.62 63.69
CA ALA A 210 -4.27 -11.05 63.46
C ALA A 210 -2.78 -11.44 63.50
N PHE A 211 -1.92 -10.62 62.92
CA PHE A 211 -0.47 -10.87 62.96
C PHE A 211 0.15 -10.59 64.32
N GLN A 212 -0.32 -9.59 65.09
CA GLN A 212 0.17 -9.30 66.47
C GLN A 212 -0.29 -10.30 67.43
N SER A 213 -1.50 -10.87 67.33
CA SER A 213 -2.01 -11.93 68.20
C SER A 213 -1.37 -13.29 67.96
N GLY A 214 -0.67 -13.48 66.83
CA GLY A 214 -0.09 -14.77 66.48
C GLY A 214 -1.12 -15.86 66.15
N ASN A 215 -2.38 -15.48 65.89
CA ASN A 215 -3.46 -16.42 65.62
C ASN A 215 -3.32 -17.02 64.23
N ILE A 216 -2.72 -18.20 64.12
CA ILE A 216 -2.41 -18.90 62.88
C ILE A 216 -3.66 -19.07 61.99
N PRO A 217 -4.83 -19.52 62.47
CA PRO A 217 -6.06 -19.62 61.67
C PRO A 217 -6.49 -18.29 61.01
N GLU A 218 -6.40 -17.18 61.74
CA GLU A 218 -6.74 -15.85 61.22
C GLU A 218 -5.74 -15.38 60.17
N ILE A 219 -4.46 -15.63 60.35
CA ILE A 219 -3.41 -15.32 59.38
C ILE A 219 -3.66 -16.11 58.09
N ILE A 220 -3.98 -17.39 58.16
CA ILE A 220 -4.31 -18.22 56.99
C ILE A 220 -5.56 -17.70 56.28
N ALA A 221 -6.61 -17.31 57.03
CA ALA A 221 -7.82 -16.73 56.47
C ALA A 221 -7.52 -15.43 55.67
N TRP A 222 -6.63 -14.57 56.22
CA TRP A 222 -6.20 -13.36 55.52
C TRP A 222 -5.39 -13.65 54.28
N LEU A 223 -4.48 -14.60 54.28
CA LEU A 223 -3.74 -15.02 53.07
C LEU A 223 -4.69 -15.57 52.01
N PHE A 224 -5.68 -16.35 52.42
CA PHE A 224 -6.72 -16.85 51.51
C PHE A 224 -7.56 -15.71 50.94
N MET A 225 -7.98 -14.72 51.73
CA MET A 225 -8.71 -13.55 51.30
C MET A 225 -7.91 -12.70 50.29
N LEU A 226 -6.60 -12.55 50.46
CA LEU A 226 -5.73 -11.87 49.48
C LEU A 226 -5.66 -12.65 48.18
N LEU A 227 -5.63 -13.96 48.19
CA LEU A 227 -5.62 -14.80 47.00
C LEU A 227 -6.96 -14.71 46.25
N VAL A 228 -8.08 -14.74 46.97
CA VAL A 228 -9.42 -14.56 46.39
C VAL A 228 -9.58 -13.17 45.82
N SER A 229 -9.08 -12.14 46.52
CA SER A 229 -9.12 -10.76 46.00
C SER A 229 -8.27 -10.56 44.72
N ALA A 230 -7.13 -11.25 44.63
CA ALA A 230 -6.32 -11.25 43.38
C ALA A 230 -7.06 -11.91 42.23
N GLY A 231 -7.76 -13.01 42.46
CA GLY A 231 -8.61 -13.68 41.48
C GLY A 231 -9.77 -12.79 41.02
N ALA A 232 -10.47 -12.18 41.97
CA ALA A 232 -11.55 -11.22 41.66
C ALA A 232 -11.02 -10.00 40.89
N GLY A 233 -9.84 -9.51 41.28
CA GLY A 233 -9.16 -8.43 40.58
C GLY A 233 -8.78 -8.77 39.13
N ALA A 234 -8.34 -10.00 38.88
CA ALA A 234 -8.06 -10.48 37.52
C ALA A 234 -9.33 -10.46 36.64
N VAL A 235 -10.45 -10.95 37.21
CA VAL A 235 -11.75 -10.94 36.49
C VAL A 235 -12.21 -9.50 36.22
N LEU A 236 -12.12 -8.62 37.22
CA LEU A 236 -12.47 -7.21 37.06
C LEU A 236 -11.59 -6.52 36.02
N GLY A 237 -10.29 -6.76 36.03
CA GLY A 237 -9.34 -6.27 35.04
C GLY A 237 -9.68 -6.73 33.62
N TYR A 238 -10.11 -8.00 33.49
CA TYR A 238 -10.60 -8.52 32.22
C TYR A 238 -11.88 -7.79 31.73
N VAL A 239 -12.86 -7.61 32.63
CA VAL A 239 -14.12 -6.93 32.32
C VAL A 239 -13.87 -5.48 31.92
N LEU A 240 -13.02 -4.75 32.65
CA LEU A 240 -12.64 -3.37 32.33
C LEU A 240 -11.91 -3.29 30.98
N PHE A 241 -11.03 -4.24 30.70
CA PHE A 241 -10.41 -4.33 29.38
C PHE A 241 -11.44 -4.56 28.28
N ALA A 242 -12.34 -5.53 28.46
CA ALA A 242 -13.38 -5.84 27.46
C ALA A 242 -14.30 -4.64 27.22
N ALA A 243 -14.73 -3.95 28.28
CA ALA A 243 -15.54 -2.74 28.16
C ALA A 243 -14.81 -1.60 27.47
N SER A 244 -13.53 -1.36 27.81
CA SER A 244 -12.72 -0.32 27.17
C SER A 244 -12.40 -0.66 25.71
N ALA A 245 -12.11 -1.91 25.39
CA ALA A 245 -11.88 -2.38 24.04
C ALA A 245 -13.14 -2.24 23.17
N LEU A 246 -14.31 -2.61 23.73
CA LEU A 246 -15.60 -2.45 23.07
C LEU A 246 -15.91 -0.96 22.85
N GLY A 247 -15.73 -0.12 23.85
CA GLY A 247 -15.92 1.34 23.75
C GLY A 247 -15.02 1.97 22.70
N LEU A 248 -13.73 1.61 22.67
CA LEU A 248 -12.80 2.09 21.63
C LEU A 248 -13.16 1.55 20.25
N MET A 249 -13.64 0.33 20.14
CA MET A 249 -14.08 -0.26 18.88
C MET A 249 -15.34 0.45 18.36
N LEU A 250 -16.34 0.67 19.22
CA LEU A 250 -17.56 1.42 18.89
C LEU A 250 -17.22 2.86 18.50
N TRP A 251 -16.37 3.54 19.26
CA TRP A 251 -15.92 4.89 18.95
C TRP A 251 -15.25 4.96 17.57
N ARG A 252 -14.37 4.01 17.25
CA ARG A 252 -13.73 3.93 15.94
C ARG A 252 -14.72 3.63 14.82
N VAL A 253 -15.67 2.73 15.04
CA VAL A 253 -16.74 2.43 14.08
C VAL A 253 -17.55 3.70 13.82
N ILE A 254 -18.03 4.36 14.88
CA ILE A 254 -18.85 5.58 14.77
C ILE A 254 -18.10 6.70 14.03
N THR A 255 -16.84 6.94 14.38
CA THR A 255 -16.02 7.99 13.74
C THR A 255 -15.61 7.65 12.31
N SER A 256 -15.47 6.37 11.96
CA SER A 256 -15.15 5.91 10.61
C SER A 256 -16.38 5.66 9.74
N LEU A 257 -17.58 5.48 10.32
CA LEU A 257 -18.83 5.19 9.62
C LEU A 257 -19.11 6.17 8.46
N PRO A 258 -19.02 7.51 8.63
CA PRO A 258 -19.30 8.44 7.54
C PRO A 258 -18.35 8.27 6.35
N VAL A 259 -17.09 7.93 6.61
CA VAL A 259 -16.07 7.69 5.57
C VAL A 259 -16.28 6.32 4.93
N LEU A 260 -16.59 5.32 5.75
CA LEU A 260 -16.85 3.94 5.29
C LEU A 260 -18.10 3.87 4.41
N VAL A 261 -19.20 4.53 4.82
CA VAL A 261 -20.43 4.59 4.03
C VAL A 261 -20.19 5.26 2.68
N LYS A 262 -19.44 6.38 2.67
CA LYS A 262 -19.04 7.04 1.42
C LYS A 262 -18.19 6.12 0.54
N PHE A 263 -17.25 5.38 1.11
CA PHE A 263 -16.40 4.45 0.38
C PHE A 263 -17.19 3.26 -0.18
N ILE A 264 -18.13 2.69 0.58
CA ILE A 264 -19.06 1.65 0.10
C ILE A 264 -19.90 2.19 -1.07
N LYS A 265 -20.42 3.42 -0.95
CA LYS A 265 -21.18 4.07 -2.04
C LYS A 265 -20.31 4.26 -3.30
N ILE A 266 -19.04 4.64 -3.14
CA ILE A 266 -18.08 4.72 -4.25
C ILE A 266 -17.89 3.35 -4.89
N LYS A 267 -17.62 2.30 -4.10
CA LYS A 267 -17.43 0.92 -4.62
C LYS A 267 -18.63 0.41 -5.41
N ARG A 268 -19.82 0.89 -5.08
CA ARG A 268 -21.07 0.50 -5.78
C ARG A 268 -21.32 1.34 -7.03
N ASN A 269 -21.17 2.65 -6.94
CA ASN A 269 -21.62 3.59 -7.99
C ASN A 269 -20.55 3.90 -9.03
N LEU A 270 -19.28 4.04 -8.62
CA LEU A 270 -18.19 4.39 -9.54
C LEU A 270 -17.95 3.34 -10.64
N PRO A 271 -17.92 2.02 -10.34
CA PRO A 271 -17.79 1.03 -11.40
C PRO A 271 -18.95 1.05 -12.40
N GLY A 272 -20.19 1.34 -11.95
CA GLY A 272 -21.35 1.47 -12.83
C GLY A 272 -21.20 2.62 -13.82
N PHE A 273 -20.80 3.79 -13.33
CA PHE A 273 -20.51 4.96 -14.18
C PHE A 273 -19.35 4.69 -15.12
N MET A 274 -18.23 4.18 -14.60
CA MET A 274 -17.04 3.96 -15.42
C MET A 274 -17.21 2.90 -16.48
N LYS A 275 -17.95 1.82 -16.20
CA LYS A 275 -18.22 0.76 -17.20
C LYS A 275 -19.07 1.22 -18.35
N SER A 276 -19.84 2.31 -18.23
CA SER A 276 -20.54 2.92 -19.37
C SER A 276 -19.59 3.64 -20.32
N ILE A 277 -18.38 3.97 -19.85
CA ILE A 277 -17.34 4.68 -20.61
C ILE A 277 -16.22 3.70 -20.99
N GLU A 278 -15.79 2.90 -20.03
CA GLU A 278 -14.74 1.89 -20.13
C GLU A 278 -15.30 0.55 -19.67
N PRO A 279 -15.76 -0.33 -20.56
CA PRO A 279 -16.40 -1.62 -20.20
C PRO A 279 -15.54 -2.48 -19.27
N ASP A 280 -14.21 -2.41 -19.42
CA ASP A 280 -13.23 -3.16 -18.65
C ASP A 280 -12.74 -2.42 -17.40
N PHE A 281 -13.40 -1.33 -16.98
CA PHE A 281 -13.00 -0.57 -15.79
C PHE A 281 -12.95 -1.45 -14.55
N PHE A 282 -11.82 -1.40 -13.85
CA PHE A 282 -11.58 -2.13 -12.62
C PHE A 282 -11.12 -1.20 -11.50
N LEU A 283 -11.93 -1.12 -10.45
CA LEU A 283 -11.74 -0.14 -9.38
C LEU A 283 -10.41 -0.33 -8.63
N ASP A 284 -10.00 -1.58 -8.37
CA ASP A 284 -8.79 -1.82 -7.61
C ASP A 284 -7.53 -1.40 -8.41
N TYR A 285 -7.53 -1.60 -9.73
CA TYR A 285 -6.49 -1.05 -10.59
C TYR A 285 -6.47 0.49 -10.57
N PHE A 286 -7.65 1.11 -10.62
CA PHE A 286 -7.75 2.56 -10.49
C PHE A 286 -7.19 3.07 -9.15
N ILE A 287 -7.43 2.34 -8.04
CA ILE A 287 -6.83 2.64 -6.73
C ILE A 287 -5.29 2.58 -6.80
N VAL A 288 -4.73 1.55 -7.44
CA VAL A 288 -3.27 1.45 -7.67
C VAL A 288 -2.76 2.65 -8.42
N LYS A 289 -3.47 3.04 -9.49
CA LYS A 289 -3.10 4.22 -10.29
C LYS A 289 -3.13 5.50 -9.46
N LEU A 290 -4.16 5.69 -8.63
CA LEU A 290 -4.24 6.81 -7.70
C LEU A 290 -3.05 6.85 -6.72
N MET A 291 -2.66 5.70 -6.19
CA MET A 291 -1.51 5.59 -5.28
C MET A 291 -0.21 5.99 -5.98
N ASN A 292 0.03 5.46 -7.18
CA ASN A 292 1.23 5.75 -7.97
C ASN A 292 1.26 7.23 -8.37
N LEU A 293 0.15 7.80 -8.86
CA LEU A 293 0.06 9.22 -9.19
C LEU A 293 0.29 10.11 -7.97
N THR A 294 -0.35 9.80 -6.82
CA THR A 294 -0.14 10.55 -5.58
C THR A 294 1.32 10.51 -5.15
N SER A 295 1.97 9.33 -5.21
CA SER A 295 3.39 9.19 -4.86
C SER A 295 4.29 9.96 -5.82
N THR A 296 4.02 9.89 -7.12
CA THR A 296 4.76 10.65 -8.15
C THR A 296 4.64 12.15 -7.88
N MET A 297 3.43 12.66 -7.66
CA MET A 297 3.20 14.09 -7.38
C MET A 297 3.88 14.55 -6.10
N VAL A 298 3.85 13.75 -5.02
CA VAL A 298 4.48 14.11 -3.74
C VAL A 298 6.01 14.09 -3.82
N PHE A 299 6.59 13.09 -4.49
CA PHE A 299 8.04 12.89 -4.49
C PHE A 299 8.77 13.56 -5.66
N SER A 300 8.07 13.98 -6.71
CA SER A 300 8.67 14.76 -7.81
C SER A 300 9.13 16.14 -7.32
N GLU A 301 10.18 16.64 -7.92
CA GLU A 301 10.76 17.95 -7.59
C GLU A 301 10.43 18.99 -8.65
N ASN A 302 10.35 18.58 -9.91
CA ASN A 302 9.95 19.39 -11.04
C ASN A 302 8.65 18.80 -11.64
N TYR A 303 7.66 19.64 -11.86
CA TYR A 303 6.37 19.25 -12.44
C TYR A 303 6.26 19.59 -13.92
N ASP A 304 7.12 20.47 -14.44
CA ASP A 304 7.04 20.96 -15.83
C ASP A 304 7.30 19.85 -16.84
N ASP A 305 8.21 18.92 -16.50
CA ASP A 305 8.57 17.78 -17.35
C ASP A 305 7.73 16.53 -17.08
N LEU A 306 6.85 16.56 -16.07
CA LEU A 306 6.02 15.40 -15.74
C LEU A 306 4.86 15.25 -16.71
N THR A 307 4.89 14.22 -17.54
CA THR A 307 3.80 13.90 -18.46
C THR A 307 2.49 13.55 -17.76
N VAL A 308 2.59 13.01 -16.52
CA VAL A 308 1.42 12.69 -15.67
C VAL A 308 0.75 13.94 -15.07
N TYR A 309 1.35 15.13 -15.23
CA TYR A 309 0.80 16.38 -14.74
C TYR A 309 0.54 17.34 -15.92
N ALA A 310 -0.72 17.71 -16.13
CA ALA A 310 -1.15 18.62 -17.19
C ALA A 310 -1.87 19.87 -16.64
N GLY A 311 -1.64 20.18 -15.35
CA GLY A 311 -2.19 21.36 -14.69
C GLY A 311 -1.34 22.62 -14.88
N GLU A 312 -1.73 23.67 -14.16
CA GLU A 312 -0.94 24.92 -14.11
C GLU A 312 0.42 24.70 -13.43
N PRO A 313 1.44 25.49 -13.78
CA PRO A 313 2.76 25.41 -13.15
C PRO A 313 2.67 25.40 -11.63
N MET A 314 3.31 24.44 -10.99
CA MET A 314 3.20 24.22 -9.55
C MET A 314 4.58 24.11 -8.91
N GLN A 315 4.75 24.74 -7.74
CA GLN A 315 5.96 24.58 -6.95
C GLN A 315 5.82 23.40 -5.97
N ASN A 316 6.93 22.70 -5.76
CA ASN A 316 6.94 21.58 -4.81
C ASN A 316 6.85 22.08 -3.36
N THR A 317 5.67 21.97 -2.75
CA THR A 317 5.42 22.24 -1.33
C THR A 317 5.56 21.00 -0.44
N PHE A 318 5.77 19.82 -1.03
CA PHE A 318 5.79 18.51 -0.35
C PHE A 318 7.19 18.03 0.03
N GLY A 319 8.22 18.88 -0.16
CA GLY A 319 9.62 18.54 0.04
C GLY A 319 9.99 18.01 1.45
N ASN A 320 9.12 18.16 2.44
CA ASN A 320 9.33 17.60 3.77
C ASN A 320 8.79 16.18 3.96
N ILE A 321 8.00 15.66 3.03
CA ILE A 321 7.47 14.29 3.08
C ILE A 321 8.54 13.34 2.56
N ILE A 322 8.88 12.33 3.37
CA ILE A 322 9.92 11.35 3.08
C ILE A 322 9.38 9.92 2.94
N ASP A 323 8.17 9.67 3.41
CA ASP A 323 7.46 8.41 3.23
C ASP A 323 5.97 8.65 3.16
N LEU A 324 5.28 7.85 2.35
CA LEU A 324 3.87 8.01 2.05
C LEU A 324 3.21 6.62 2.02
N ARG A 325 2.19 6.43 2.86
CA ARG A 325 1.46 5.17 2.96
C ARG A 325 -0.03 5.42 2.86
N TRP A 326 -0.69 4.67 2.00
CA TRP A 326 -2.14 4.77 1.85
C TRP A 326 -2.86 4.26 3.10
N SER A 327 -3.86 5.01 3.58
CA SER A 327 -4.66 4.65 4.77
C SER A 327 -5.78 3.64 4.47
N GLY A 328 -5.88 3.14 3.21
CA GLY A 328 -6.92 2.20 2.80
C GLY A 328 -8.22 2.84 2.35
N ILE A 329 -8.31 4.17 2.30
CA ILE A 329 -9.53 4.92 2.00
C ILE A 329 -9.22 6.06 1.03
N PHE A 330 -10.14 6.32 0.10
CA PHE A 330 -10.20 7.56 -0.67
C PHE A 330 -11.64 8.08 -0.70
N LYS A 331 -11.81 9.35 -1.02
CA LYS A 331 -13.10 9.99 -1.22
C LYS A 331 -13.21 10.45 -2.66
N LEU A 332 -14.27 10.07 -3.34
CA LEU A 332 -14.66 10.64 -4.62
C LEU A 332 -15.49 11.88 -4.34
N ASN A 333 -14.98 13.07 -4.69
CA ASN A 333 -15.67 14.33 -4.47
C ASN A 333 -16.69 14.57 -5.60
N GLN A 334 -16.25 14.43 -6.84
CA GLN A 334 -17.04 14.65 -8.02
C GLN A 334 -16.50 13.83 -9.20
N TYR A 335 -17.34 13.48 -10.15
CA TYR A 335 -16.98 12.93 -11.45
C TYR A 335 -17.96 13.44 -12.49
N TYR A 336 -17.46 13.75 -13.68
CA TYR A 336 -18.26 14.25 -14.79
C TYR A 336 -17.54 14.06 -16.12
N MET A 337 -18.30 14.18 -17.21
CA MET A 337 -17.77 14.20 -18.58
C MET A 337 -17.92 15.58 -19.18
N LYS A 338 -16.90 16.05 -19.88
CA LYS A 338 -16.91 17.30 -20.60
C LYS A 338 -15.96 17.22 -21.81
N ASP A 339 -16.40 17.62 -22.98
CA ASP A 339 -15.60 17.73 -24.20
C ASP A 339 -14.83 16.43 -24.56
N GLY A 340 -15.49 15.27 -24.41
CA GLY A 340 -14.89 13.96 -24.67
C GLY A 340 -13.87 13.50 -23.62
N LEU A 341 -13.74 14.23 -22.52
CA LEU A 341 -12.88 13.90 -21.39
C LEU A 341 -13.71 13.52 -20.18
N VAL A 342 -13.25 12.52 -19.44
CA VAL A 342 -13.78 12.17 -18.12
C VAL A 342 -12.89 12.79 -17.05
N TYR A 343 -13.53 13.44 -16.09
CA TYR A 343 -12.89 14.09 -14.95
C TYR A 343 -13.27 13.39 -13.66
N MET A 344 -12.29 13.21 -12.77
CA MET A 344 -12.50 12.69 -11.43
C MET A 344 -11.77 13.53 -10.38
N ASP A 345 -12.52 14.05 -9.44
CA ASP A 345 -11.98 14.75 -8.27
C ASP A 345 -11.94 13.79 -7.08
N VAL A 346 -10.76 13.44 -6.64
CA VAL A 346 -10.50 12.41 -5.63
C VAL A 346 -9.69 12.98 -4.49
N THR A 347 -10.02 12.60 -3.25
CA THR A 347 -9.17 12.89 -2.08
C THR A 347 -8.61 11.58 -1.51
N MET A 348 -7.29 11.44 -1.54
CA MET A 348 -6.55 10.32 -0.97
C MET A 348 -6.18 10.60 0.48
N TYR A 349 -6.40 9.63 1.37
CA TYR A 349 -6.02 9.70 2.78
C TYR A 349 -4.72 8.94 2.97
N MET A 350 -3.68 9.64 3.46
CA MET A 350 -2.34 9.09 3.56
C MET A 350 -1.81 9.21 4.99
N ASP A 351 -1.05 8.21 5.41
CA ASP A 351 -0.22 8.23 6.62
C ASP A 351 1.20 8.57 6.18
N ASP A 352 1.69 9.78 6.46
CA ASP A 352 2.97 10.28 5.97
C ASP A 352 4.02 10.36 7.08
N VAL A 353 5.27 10.34 6.65
CA VAL A 353 6.41 10.66 7.50
C VAL A 353 7.10 11.90 6.97
N HIS A 354 7.22 12.90 7.83
CA HIS A 354 7.84 14.19 7.54
C HIS A 354 9.23 14.27 8.14
N CYS A 355 10.14 14.94 7.42
CA CYS A 355 11.46 15.34 7.89
C CYS A 355 11.60 16.87 7.83
N LYS A 356 11.70 17.52 9.00
CA LYS A 356 11.96 18.95 9.11
C LYS A 356 13.25 19.18 9.90
N GLY A 357 14.33 19.52 9.21
CA GLY A 357 15.66 19.55 9.79
C GLY A 357 16.05 18.18 10.36
N LYS A 358 16.38 18.10 11.64
CA LYS A 358 16.77 16.86 12.34
C LYS A 358 15.58 16.09 12.96
N ARG A 359 14.34 16.59 12.81
CA ARG A 359 13.14 16.00 13.41
C ARG A 359 12.37 15.18 12.36
N ILE A 360 12.06 13.92 12.70
CA ILE A 360 11.22 13.03 11.89
C ILE A 360 9.95 12.69 12.67
N PHE A 361 8.77 12.93 12.07
CA PHE A 361 7.48 12.70 12.71
C PHE A 361 6.45 12.19 11.69
N GLY A 362 5.45 11.44 12.17
CA GLY A 362 4.33 10.98 11.37
C GLY A 362 3.18 11.97 11.40
N LYS A 363 2.46 12.08 10.30
CA LYS A 363 1.25 12.89 10.17
C LYS A 363 0.23 12.15 9.31
N LYS A 364 -1.04 12.51 9.41
CA LYS A 364 -2.09 12.07 8.49
C LYS A 364 -2.44 13.25 7.61
N ASP A 365 -2.16 13.12 6.34
CA ASP A 365 -2.43 14.16 5.36
C ASP A 365 -3.47 13.69 4.33
N LYS A 366 -4.08 14.64 3.66
CA LYS A 366 -5.06 14.42 2.60
C LYS A 366 -4.57 15.12 1.35
N PHE A 367 -4.59 14.39 0.24
CA PHE A 367 -4.21 14.93 -1.06
C PHE A 367 -5.40 14.87 -2.00
N ARG A 368 -5.75 15.99 -2.58
CA ARG A 368 -6.83 16.10 -3.55
C ARG A 368 -6.22 16.14 -4.95
N LEU A 369 -6.74 15.27 -5.81
CA LEU A 369 -6.35 15.13 -7.20
C LEU A 369 -7.57 15.39 -8.08
N LEU A 370 -7.46 16.31 -9.03
CA LEU A 370 -8.36 16.38 -10.16
C LEU A 370 -7.69 15.64 -11.32
N LEU A 371 -8.28 14.53 -11.72
CA LEU A 371 -7.80 13.67 -12.79
C LEU A 371 -8.60 13.89 -14.06
N CYS A 372 -7.95 13.65 -15.20
CA CYS A 372 -8.58 13.73 -16.51
C CYS A 372 -8.07 12.61 -17.42
N LYS A 373 -8.93 12.05 -18.27
CA LYS A 373 -8.61 11.05 -19.29
C LYS A 373 -9.56 11.19 -20.48
N ASN A 374 -9.07 10.92 -21.69
CA ASN A 374 -9.93 10.87 -22.86
C ASN A 374 -10.84 9.62 -22.81
N VAL A 375 -12.13 9.80 -23.06
CA VAL A 375 -13.13 8.71 -23.05
C VAL A 375 -12.82 7.64 -24.10
N SER A 376 -12.26 8.03 -25.25
CA SER A 376 -11.85 7.09 -26.31
C SER A 376 -10.56 6.32 -26.03
N ALA A 377 -9.80 6.73 -25.00
CA ALA A 377 -8.62 6.00 -24.56
C ALA A 377 -9.05 4.76 -23.77
N GLY A 378 -9.08 3.60 -24.40
CA GLY A 378 -9.35 2.33 -23.72
C GLY A 378 -8.45 2.09 -22.51
N ASN A 379 -8.76 1.09 -21.69
CA ASN A 379 -7.86 0.65 -20.62
C ASN A 379 -6.83 -0.33 -21.19
N ASP A 380 -5.56 0.05 -21.16
CA ASP A 380 -4.45 -0.87 -21.33
C ASP A 380 -3.74 -1.03 -19.97
N TYR A 381 -4.04 -2.11 -19.28
CA TYR A 381 -3.45 -2.42 -17.96
C TYR A 381 -1.95 -2.72 -18.02
N GLY A 382 -1.43 -3.04 -19.21
CA GLY A 382 0.01 -3.19 -19.47
C GLY A 382 0.70 -1.91 -19.90
N PHE A 383 -0.05 -0.79 -20.01
CA PHE A 383 0.52 0.49 -20.38
C PHE A 383 1.45 1.01 -19.28
N THR A 384 2.65 1.42 -19.69
CA THR A 384 3.61 2.12 -18.84
C THR A 384 4.08 3.39 -19.51
N ILE A 385 4.21 4.47 -18.76
CA ILE A 385 4.75 5.75 -19.30
C ILE A 385 6.27 5.69 -19.54
N HIS A 386 6.93 4.63 -19.02
CA HIS A 386 8.37 4.40 -19.21
C HIS A 386 8.71 3.81 -20.58
N ALA A 387 7.69 3.39 -21.33
CA ALA A 387 7.85 2.78 -22.65
C ALA A 387 6.73 3.23 -23.58
N VAL A 388 6.78 4.48 -24.04
CA VAL A 388 5.80 5.02 -24.97
C VAL A 388 6.38 5.15 -26.38
N SER A 389 5.53 5.01 -27.39
CA SER A 389 5.89 5.28 -28.77
C SER A 389 5.42 6.67 -29.18
N CYS A 390 6.29 7.47 -29.78
CA CYS A 390 5.95 8.78 -30.29
C CYS A 390 4.88 8.67 -31.40
N PRO A 391 3.77 9.40 -31.31
CA PRO A 391 2.73 9.33 -32.35
C PRO A 391 3.17 9.89 -33.70
N ALA A 392 4.19 10.73 -33.73
CA ALA A 392 4.67 11.36 -34.96
C ALA A 392 5.78 10.58 -35.66
N CYS A 393 6.78 10.06 -34.94
CA CYS A 393 7.94 9.40 -35.53
C CYS A 393 8.10 7.93 -35.15
N GLY A 394 7.25 7.38 -34.30
CA GLY A 394 7.29 5.98 -33.86
C GLY A 394 8.43 5.65 -32.88
N ALA A 395 9.32 6.58 -32.56
CA ALA A 395 10.43 6.33 -31.64
C ALA A 395 9.94 6.05 -30.22
N SER A 396 10.51 5.05 -29.58
CA SER A 396 10.21 4.72 -28.17
C SER A 396 11.03 5.57 -27.22
N PHE A 397 10.41 6.06 -26.14
CA PHE A 397 11.09 6.83 -25.10
C PHE A 397 10.38 6.73 -23.75
N ASP A 398 11.09 7.14 -22.69
CA ASP A 398 10.55 7.21 -21.31
C ASP A 398 9.87 8.56 -21.10
N ALA A 399 8.54 8.58 -21.17
CA ALA A 399 7.73 9.78 -20.96
C ALA A 399 7.54 10.15 -19.48
N SER A 400 8.09 9.41 -18.53
CA SER A 400 8.04 9.78 -17.12
C SER A 400 8.96 10.96 -16.77
N ARG A 401 9.96 11.21 -17.62
CA ARG A 401 11.02 12.20 -17.39
C ARG A 401 11.03 13.35 -18.41
N ILE A 402 10.47 13.10 -19.58
CA ILE A 402 10.47 14.06 -20.68
C ILE A 402 9.09 14.05 -21.34
N ARG A 403 8.54 15.24 -21.55
CA ARG A 403 7.25 15.43 -22.20
C ARG A 403 7.34 15.42 -23.73
N HIS A 404 8.50 15.77 -24.26
CA HIS A 404 8.73 15.86 -25.69
C HIS A 404 9.57 14.69 -26.21
N CYS A 405 9.21 14.16 -27.35
CA CYS A 405 9.98 13.10 -28.01
C CYS A 405 11.43 13.57 -28.26
N PRO A 406 12.45 12.81 -27.83
CA PRO A 406 13.85 13.24 -28.01
C PRO A 406 14.29 13.25 -29.49
N ASN A 407 13.55 12.57 -30.39
CA ASN A 407 13.91 12.50 -31.81
C ASN A 407 13.25 13.59 -32.68
N CYS A 408 11.97 13.91 -32.43
CA CYS A 408 11.22 14.85 -33.30
C CYS A 408 10.59 16.01 -32.51
N SER A 409 10.85 16.10 -31.21
CA SER A 409 10.34 17.16 -30.32
C SER A 409 8.81 17.25 -30.21
N THR A 410 8.06 16.29 -30.74
CA THR A 410 6.60 16.24 -30.62
C THR A 410 6.21 16.01 -29.16
N GLU A 411 5.29 16.81 -28.64
CA GLU A 411 4.77 16.64 -27.29
C GLU A 411 3.94 15.34 -27.19
N TYR A 412 4.20 14.57 -26.13
CA TYR A 412 3.45 13.36 -25.82
C TYR A 412 2.26 13.67 -24.91
N ASN A 413 1.06 13.57 -25.47
CA ASN A 413 -0.18 13.82 -24.74
C ASN A 413 -0.70 12.53 -24.08
N LEU A 414 -0.39 12.37 -22.79
CA LEU A 414 -0.80 11.20 -22.00
C LEU A 414 -2.33 11.10 -21.81
N VAL A 415 -3.07 12.21 -21.84
CA VAL A 415 -4.54 12.24 -21.70
C VAL A 415 -5.24 11.27 -22.66
N ASN A 416 -4.67 11.08 -23.85
CA ASN A 416 -5.19 10.18 -24.88
C ASN A 416 -4.86 8.70 -24.63
N ARG A 417 -4.18 8.37 -23.54
CA ARG A 417 -3.78 6.99 -23.21
C ARG A 417 -4.12 6.61 -21.78
N ASP A 418 -3.94 7.53 -20.82
CA ASP A 418 -4.08 7.23 -19.41
C ASP A 418 -4.49 8.48 -18.62
N TRP A 419 -4.74 8.28 -17.32
CA TRP A 419 -5.07 9.35 -16.40
C TRP A 419 -3.93 10.32 -16.18
N VAL A 420 -4.23 11.62 -16.29
CA VAL A 420 -3.33 12.71 -15.93
C VAL A 420 -3.89 13.53 -14.78
N VAL A 421 -3.02 14.15 -14.03
CA VAL A 421 -3.37 15.03 -12.90
C VAL A 421 -3.47 16.47 -13.43
N MET A 422 -4.64 17.08 -13.35
CA MET A 422 -4.90 18.47 -13.71
C MET A 422 -4.70 19.43 -12.54
N LYS A 423 -4.93 18.96 -11.32
CA LYS A 423 -4.72 19.72 -10.10
C LYS A 423 -4.30 18.79 -8.97
N PHE A 424 -3.32 19.21 -8.20
CA PHE A 424 -2.84 18.49 -7.04
C PHE A 424 -2.65 19.43 -5.86
N GLU A 425 -3.31 19.15 -4.75
CA GLU A 425 -3.24 20.00 -3.56
C GLU A 425 -3.32 19.16 -2.27
N LYS A 426 -2.69 19.68 -1.23
CA LYS A 426 -2.84 19.14 0.14
C LYS A 426 -4.00 19.86 0.82
N VAL A 427 -4.92 19.10 1.41
CA VAL A 427 -6.18 19.58 2.00
C VAL A 427 -6.20 19.39 3.53
#